data_a61e8af37afe8987340b626fd62614cc
#
_entry.id   a61e8af37afe8987340b626fd62614cc
#
_cell.length_a   1.000
_cell.length_b   1.000
_cell.length_c   1.000
_cell.angle_alpha   90.00
_cell.angle_beta   90.00
_cell.angle_gamma   90.00
#
_symmetry.space_group_name_H-M   'P 1'
#
loop_
_entity.id
_entity.type
_entity.pdbx_description
1 polymer ?
#
loop_
_entity_poly.entity_id
_entity_poly.type
_entity_poly.pdbx_seq_one_letter_code
_entity_poly.pdbx_strand_id
1 'polypeptide(L)'
;MLNIYVNGLSGKMGSSILNQVSKIEDILIIESIANCDVVIDFSRPESSLKILNQCLENKIPLVIGTTGFNNDQLQIIKEASKHIPLLLSYNMSKGIYALKKSIKDFLSKNKDMFECIIHEVHHKEKVDSPSGTAIELKEIIENNDKRNFVSSINIESERVSNVNGIHEVRFYNNRDLVTFKHEALSRNIFSDGAIAIAKSIIKKEPNLYTVKDFFN
;
A
#
# COMPACT_ATOMS: atom_id res chain seq x y z
N MET A 1 23.01 5.02 -11.20
CA MET A 1 22.18 6.06 -10.59
C MET A 1 20.76 5.83 -11.06
N LEU A 2 19.77 5.78 -10.16
CA LEU A 2 18.37 5.51 -10.48
C LEU A 2 17.62 6.84 -10.59
N ASN A 3 17.01 7.11 -11.75
CA ASN A 3 16.24 8.32 -11.99
C ASN A 3 14.75 8.05 -11.71
N ILE A 4 14.19 8.70 -10.71
CA ILE A 4 12.80 8.55 -10.30
C ILE A 4 12.00 9.80 -10.66
N TYR A 5 10.89 9.63 -11.36
CA TYR A 5 9.88 10.67 -11.49
C TYR A 5 8.80 10.47 -10.43
N VAL A 6 8.44 11.53 -9.68
CA VAL A 6 7.40 11.46 -8.65
C VAL A 6 6.19 12.27 -9.07
N ASN A 7 5.08 11.57 -9.38
CA ASN A 7 3.79 12.20 -9.60
C ASN A 7 3.14 12.51 -8.25
N GLY A 8 2.77 13.77 -8.03
CA GLY A 8 2.27 14.26 -6.75
C GLY A 8 3.37 14.75 -5.80
N LEU A 9 4.50 15.25 -6.33
CA LEU A 9 5.67 15.70 -5.56
C LEU A 9 5.34 16.79 -4.52
N SER A 10 4.38 17.68 -4.80
CA SER A 10 3.92 18.73 -3.86
C SER A 10 3.07 18.23 -2.69
N GLY A 11 2.61 16.97 -2.74
CA GLY A 11 1.82 16.34 -1.68
C GLY A 11 2.66 15.86 -0.50
N LYS A 12 1.98 15.46 0.59
CA LYS A 12 2.64 14.97 1.81
C LYS A 12 3.55 13.75 1.55
N MET A 13 3.12 12.83 0.68
CA MET A 13 3.93 11.64 0.32
C MET A 13 5.07 12.01 -0.63
N GLY A 14 4.80 12.86 -1.64
CA GLY A 14 5.84 13.36 -2.53
C GLY A 14 6.97 14.06 -1.80
N SER A 15 6.65 14.95 -0.86
CA SER A 15 7.61 15.62 0.00
C SER A 15 8.39 14.63 0.90
N SER A 16 7.75 13.57 1.39
CA SER A 16 8.42 12.52 2.17
C SER A 16 9.40 11.73 1.29
N ILE A 17 9.02 11.38 0.06
CA ILE A 17 9.90 10.69 -0.90
C ILE A 17 11.12 11.57 -1.22
N LEU A 18 10.91 12.86 -1.53
CA LEU A 18 11.99 13.80 -1.79
C LEU A 18 12.99 13.87 -0.64
N ASN A 19 12.48 13.99 0.61
CA ASN A 19 13.32 14.01 1.80
C ASN A 19 14.09 12.70 2.05
N GLN A 20 13.52 11.54 1.69
CA GLN A 20 14.24 10.27 1.85
C GLN A 20 15.26 10.08 0.72
N VAL A 21 14.92 10.42 -0.51
CA VAL A 21 15.86 10.31 -1.65
C VAL A 21 17.06 11.23 -1.47
N SER A 22 16.90 12.43 -0.89
CA SER A 22 18.04 13.35 -0.62
C SER A 22 19.14 12.77 0.29
N LYS A 23 18.86 11.64 0.96
CA LYS A 23 19.80 10.91 1.83
C LYS A 23 20.45 9.70 1.14
N ILE A 24 20.13 9.44 -0.13
CA ILE A 24 20.54 8.25 -0.87
C ILE A 24 21.35 8.70 -2.09
N GLU A 25 22.63 8.40 -2.13
CA GLU A 25 23.55 8.89 -3.17
C GLU A 25 23.27 8.34 -4.56
N ASP A 26 22.68 7.16 -4.69
CA ASP A 26 22.47 6.45 -5.95
C ASP A 26 21.08 6.68 -6.60
N ILE A 27 20.30 7.67 -6.10
CA ILE A 27 18.98 8.02 -6.62
C ILE A 27 18.88 9.52 -6.89
N LEU A 28 18.22 9.86 -8.01
CA LEU A 28 17.84 11.23 -8.35
C LEU A 28 16.33 11.33 -8.58
N ILE A 29 15.73 12.40 -8.07
CA ILE A 29 14.40 12.84 -8.51
C ILE A 29 14.58 13.74 -9.72
N ILE A 30 13.89 13.41 -10.82
CA ILE A 30 13.96 14.15 -12.07
C ILE A 30 12.61 14.74 -12.46
N GLU A 31 12.64 15.82 -13.25
CA GLU A 31 11.42 16.55 -13.65
C GLU A 31 10.78 16.01 -14.93
N SER A 32 11.55 15.29 -15.76
CA SER A 32 11.06 14.76 -17.03
C SER A 32 10.82 13.25 -16.97
N ILE A 33 9.60 12.83 -17.24
CA ILE A 33 9.25 11.42 -17.30
C ILE A 33 10.01 10.67 -18.40
N ALA A 34 10.30 11.31 -19.53
CA ALA A 34 11.00 10.68 -20.65
C ALA A 34 12.41 10.18 -20.30
N ASN A 35 13.00 10.69 -19.23
CA ASN A 35 14.36 10.35 -18.80
C ASN A 35 14.39 9.56 -17.50
N CYS A 36 13.23 9.10 -16.98
CA CYS A 36 13.18 8.34 -15.73
C CYS A 36 13.27 6.82 -15.98
N ASP A 37 13.81 6.13 -14.98
CA ASP A 37 13.85 4.67 -14.96
C ASP A 37 12.57 4.08 -14.35
N VAL A 38 11.88 4.86 -13.50
CA VAL A 38 10.65 4.44 -12.81
C VAL A 38 9.84 5.65 -12.36
N VAL A 39 8.53 5.50 -12.37
CA VAL A 39 7.60 6.48 -11.79
C VAL A 39 7.06 5.98 -10.45
N ILE A 40 7.01 6.88 -9.44
CA ILE A 40 6.28 6.69 -8.19
C ILE A 40 5.10 7.68 -8.18
N ASP A 41 3.88 7.18 -8.00
CA ASP A 41 2.67 7.98 -8.02
C ASP A 41 1.92 7.96 -6.68
N PHE A 42 1.83 9.12 -6.05
CA PHE A 42 0.98 9.41 -4.88
C PHE A 42 0.17 10.69 -5.16
N SER A 43 -0.72 10.63 -6.13
CA SER A 43 -1.51 11.78 -6.57
C SER A 43 -3.01 11.57 -6.37
N ARG A 44 -3.79 11.65 -7.44
CA ARG A 44 -5.24 11.40 -7.49
C ARG A 44 -5.55 10.50 -8.68
N PRO A 45 -6.68 9.76 -8.67
CA PRO A 45 -7.02 8.80 -9.73
C PRO A 45 -6.89 9.34 -11.16
N GLU A 46 -7.38 10.56 -11.42
CA GLU A 46 -7.32 11.17 -12.75
C GLU A 46 -5.87 11.51 -13.17
N SER A 47 -5.03 11.93 -12.23
CA SER A 47 -3.61 12.17 -12.46
C SER A 47 -2.84 10.88 -12.65
N SER A 48 -3.18 9.85 -11.87
CA SER A 48 -2.60 8.51 -12.01
C SER A 48 -2.85 7.91 -13.39
N LEU A 49 -4.05 8.06 -13.94
CA LEU A 49 -4.35 7.55 -15.29
C LEU A 49 -3.61 8.33 -16.38
N LYS A 50 -3.42 9.65 -16.21
CA LYS A 50 -2.62 10.44 -17.15
C LYS A 50 -1.15 10.00 -17.16
N ILE A 51 -0.57 9.82 -15.96
CA ILE A 51 0.83 9.38 -15.85
C ILE A 51 1.00 7.93 -16.33
N LEU A 52 -0.01 7.07 -16.11
CA LEU A 52 -0.03 5.69 -16.60
C LEU A 52 0.10 5.64 -18.12
N ASN A 53 -0.63 6.48 -18.85
CA ASN A 53 -0.53 6.55 -20.32
C ASN A 53 0.89 6.93 -20.77
N GLN A 54 1.53 7.90 -20.11
CA GLN A 54 2.91 8.27 -20.41
C GLN A 54 3.90 7.14 -20.09
N CYS A 55 3.66 6.40 -19.02
CA CYS A 55 4.45 5.21 -18.68
C CYS A 55 4.31 4.11 -19.74
N LEU A 56 3.11 3.88 -20.27
CA LEU A 56 2.86 2.93 -21.36
C LEU A 56 3.60 3.31 -22.64
N GLU A 57 3.49 4.58 -23.05
CA GLU A 57 4.17 5.12 -24.26
C GLU A 57 5.69 4.95 -24.19
N ASN A 58 6.28 5.16 -23.01
CA ASN A 58 7.72 5.12 -22.80
C ASN A 58 8.24 3.78 -22.22
N LYS A 59 7.35 2.80 -21.98
CA LYS A 59 7.67 1.50 -21.36
C LYS A 59 8.34 1.62 -19.98
N ILE A 60 7.89 2.57 -19.16
CA ILE A 60 8.46 2.88 -17.87
C ILE A 60 7.67 2.13 -16.77
N PRO A 61 8.34 1.42 -15.84
CA PRO A 61 7.71 0.83 -14.66
C PRO A 61 7.00 1.87 -13.79
N LEU A 62 5.85 1.47 -13.19
CA LEU A 62 5.03 2.38 -12.39
C LEU A 62 4.66 1.79 -11.02
N VAL A 63 4.92 2.55 -9.96
CA VAL A 63 4.56 2.23 -8.56
C VAL A 63 3.44 3.17 -8.13
N ILE A 64 2.21 2.66 -8.01
CA ILE A 64 1.01 3.43 -7.65
C ILE A 64 0.67 3.24 -6.18
N GLY A 65 0.71 4.33 -5.41
CA GLY A 65 0.23 4.44 -4.04
C GLY A 65 -1.03 5.30 -3.91
N THR A 66 -1.55 5.83 -5.02
CA THR A 66 -2.80 6.58 -5.08
C THR A 66 -3.98 5.67 -4.70
N THR A 67 -4.93 6.20 -3.93
CA THR A 67 -6.15 5.52 -3.50
C THR A 67 -7.38 6.15 -4.14
N GLY A 68 -8.55 5.49 -4.03
CA GLY A 68 -9.83 6.04 -4.48
C GLY A 68 -10.17 5.77 -5.95
N PHE A 69 -9.53 4.80 -6.59
CA PHE A 69 -9.91 4.34 -7.93
C PHE A 69 -11.27 3.64 -7.92
N ASN A 70 -12.08 3.90 -8.94
CA ASN A 70 -13.28 3.12 -9.23
C ASN A 70 -12.93 1.83 -9.99
N ASN A 71 -13.92 0.95 -10.20
CA ASN A 71 -13.72 -0.34 -10.85
C ASN A 71 -13.20 -0.22 -12.30
N ASP A 72 -13.68 0.75 -13.06
CA ASP A 72 -13.24 0.97 -14.45
C ASP A 72 -11.78 1.41 -14.49
N GLN A 73 -11.38 2.29 -13.58
CA GLN A 73 -10.00 2.75 -13.44
C GLN A 73 -9.06 1.61 -13.01
N LEU A 74 -9.50 0.75 -12.09
CA LEU A 74 -8.75 -0.46 -11.70
C LEU A 74 -8.59 -1.43 -12.87
N GLN A 75 -9.61 -1.58 -13.72
CA GLN A 75 -9.50 -2.40 -14.91
C GLN A 75 -8.51 -1.83 -15.93
N ILE A 76 -8.49 -0.51 -16.14
CA ILE A 76 -7.48 0.17 -16.99
C ILE A 76 -6.06 -0.10 -16.46
N ILE A 77 -5.83 0.04 -15.15
CA ILE A 77 -4.55 -0.24 -14.50
C ILE A 77 -4.13 -1.71 -14.72
N LYS A 78 -5.08 -2.63 -14.55
CA LYS A 78 -4.85 -4.07 -14.77
C LYS A 78 -4.48 -4.38 -16.22
N GLU A 79 -5.16 -3.79 -17.21
CA GLU A 79 -4.79 -3.98 -18.62
C GLU A 79 -3.40 -3.40 -18.93
N ALA A 80 -3.08 -2.21 -18.40
CA ALA A 80 -1.78 -1.57 -18.56
C ALA A 80 -0.63 -2.43 -18.04
N SER A 81 -0.86 -3.18 -16.96
CA SER A 81 0.17 -4.06 -16.37
C SER A 81 0.61 -5.22 -17.28
N LYS A 82 -0.11 -5.50 -18.35
CA LYS A 82 0.32 -6.45 -19.38
C LYS A 82 1.46 -5.92 -20.26
N HIS A 83 1.72 -4.62 -20.22
CA HIS A 83 2.66 -3.93 -21.08
C HIS A 83 3.87 -3.34 -20.34
N ILE A 84 3.71 -3.03 -19.06
CA ILE A 84 4.77 -2.50 -18.18
C ILE A 84 4.72 -3.17 -16.81
N PRO A 85 5.86 -3.26 -16.08
CA PRO A 85 5.85 -3.63 -14.67
C PRO A 85 5.06 -2.59 -13.87
N LEU A 86 4.01 -3.01 -13.19
CA LEU A 86 3.13 -2.12 -12.44
C LEU A 86 2.87 -2.67 -11.04
N LEU A 87 3.06 -1.84 -10.01
CA LEU A 87 2.60 -2.14 -8.66
C LEU A 87 1.45 -1.21 -8.29
N LEU A 88 0.36 -1.77 -7.81
CA LEU A 88 -0.72 -1.04 -7.15
C LEU A 88 -0.81 -1.49 -5.69
N SER A 89 -0.65 -0.55 -4.75
CA SER A 89 -0.79 -0.86 -3.32
C SER A 89 -1.26 0.35 -2.53
N TYR A 90 -2.24 0.15 -1.68
CA TYR A 90 -2.75 1.15 -0.76
C TYR A 90 -1.82 1.39 0.44
N ASN A 91 -0.85 0.50 0.67
CA ASN A 91 0.10 0.62 1.76
C ASN A 91 1.42 -0.11 1.44
N MET A 92 2.51 0.63 1.38
CA MET A 92 3.85 0.12 1.07
C MET A 92 4.74 -0.03 2.31
N SER A 93 4.14 -0.03 3.52
CA SER A 93 4.88 -0.27 4.76
C SER A 93 5.26 -1.75 4.91
N LYS A 94 6.55 -2.02 5.17
CA LYS A 94 7.02 -3.36 5.55
C LYS A 94 6.35 -3.87 6.82
N GLY A 95 6.04 -2.96 7.77
CA GLY A 95 5.35 -3.30 9.01
C GLY A 95 3.91 -3.77 8.76
N ILE A 96 3.16 -3.12 7.86
CA ILE A 96 1.83 -3.59 7.45
C ILE A 96 1.92 -4.92 6.70
N TYR A 97 2.93 -5.12 5.87
CA TYR A 97 3.16 -6.42 5.23
C TYR A 97 3.39 -7.54 6.26
N ALA A 98 4.23 -7.29 7.28
CA ALA A 98 4.49 -8.24 8.37
C ALA A 98 3.22 -8.51 9.19
N LEU A 99 2.42 -7.47 9.49
CA LEU A 99 1.10 -7.60 10.14
C LEU A 99 0.19 -8.56 9.36
N LYS A 100 0.03 -8.35 8.05
CA LYS A 100 -0.78 -9.19 7.17
C LYS A 100 -0.31 -10.64 7.15
N LYS A 101 1.01 -10.86 7.13
CA LYS A 101 1.63 -12.20 7.17
C LYS A 101 1.32 -12.90 8.50
N SER A 102 1.45 -12.20 9.62
CA SER A 102 1.15 -12.73 10.96
C SER A 102 -0.32 -13.11 11.14
N ILE A 103 -1.25 -12.30 10.60
CA ILE A 103 -2.68 -12.62 10.62
C ILE A 103 -2.96 -13.89 9.79
N LYS A 104 -2.39 -14.04 8.60
CA LYS A 104 -2.54 -15.25 7.78
C LYS A 104 -2.01 -16.49 8.48
N ASP A 105 -0.84 -16.38 9.11
CA ASP A 105 -0.23 -17.47 9.86
C ASP A 105 -1.11 -17.86 11.07
N PHE A 106 -1.62 -16.90 11.82
CA PHE A 106 -2.58 -17.13 12.90
C PHE A 106 -3.82 -17.88 12.41
N LEU A 107 -4.50 -17.38 11.38
CA LEU A 107 -5.72 -17.99 10.83
C LEU A 107 -5.48 -19.43 10.33
N SER A 108 -4.30 -19.69 9.76
CA SER A 108 -3.96 -21.04 9.27
C SER A 108 -3.80 -22.07 10.38
N LYS A 109 -3.38 -21.65 11.57
CA LYS A 109 -3.10 -22.49 12.75
C LYS A 109 -4.24 -22.52 13.76
N ASN A 110 -5.11 -21.50 13.71
CA ASN A 110 -6.20 -21.35 14.67
C ASN A 110 -7.22 -22.51 14.59
N LYS A 111 -7.77 -22.88 15.74
CA LYS A 111 -8.81 -23.91 15.90
C LYS A 111 -10.02 -23.45 16.71
N ASP A 112 -9.96 -22.24 17.25
CA ASP A 112 -10.98 -21.69 18.13
C ASP A 112 -11.84 -20.67 17.39
N MET A 113 -13.10 -20.54 17.81
CA MET A 113 -14.00 -19.51 17.30
C MET A 113 -13.65 -18.15 17.89
N PHE A 114 -13.62 -17.12 17.05
CA PHE A 114 -13.37 -15.73 17.41
C PHE A 114 -14.36 -14.79 16.74
N GLU A 115 -14.59 -13.66 17.37
CA GLU A 115 -15.04 -12.43 16.72
C GLU A 115 -13.82 -11.57 16.39
N CYS A 116 -13.92 -10.73 15.36
CA CYS A 116 -12.83 -9.88 14.91
C CYS A 116 -13.24 -8.42 14.87
N ILE A 117 -12.42 -7.56 15.44
CA ILE A 117 -12.50 -6.10 15.26
C ILE A 117 -11.21 -5.64 14.57
N ILE A 118 -11.39 -4.87 13.50
CA ILE A 118 -10.32 -4.13 12.83
C ILE A 118 -10.49 -2.67 13.23
N HIS A 119 -9.62 -2.16 14.09
CA HIS A 119 -9.62 -0.76 14.51
C HIS A 119 -8.54 0.00 13.76
N GLU A 120 -8.93 1.13 13.13
CA GLU A 120 -7.99 1.97 12.40
C GLU A 120 -8.12 3.44 12.81
N VAL A 121 -6.96 4.10 12.99
CA VAL A 121 -6.89 5.49 13.37
C VAL A 121 -6.02 6.25 12.38
N HIS A 122 -6.52 7.35 11.83
CA HIS A 122 -5.80 8.24 10.92
C HIS A 122 -6.04 9.72 11.24
N HIS A 123 -5.23 10.57 10.62
CA HIS A 123 -5.38 12.02 10.74
C HIS A 123 -6.73 12.50 10.17
N LYS A 124 -7.23 13.65 10.68
CA LYS A 124 -8.55 14.22 10.33
C LYS A 124 -8.75 14.52 8.84
N GLU A 125 -7.66 14.77 8.11
CA GLU A 125 -7.72 15.08 6.67
C GLU A 125 -7.85 13.85 5.76
N LYS A 126 -7.81 12.62 6.32
CA LYS A 126 -8.01 11.40 5.53
C LYS A 126 -9.48 11.24 5.16
N VAL A 127 -9.77 11.27 3.86
CA VAL A 127 -11.12 11.29 3.30
C VAL A 127 -11.79 9.92 3.34
N ASP A 128 -11.04 8.88 2.93
CA ASP A 128 -11.56 7.52 2.88
C ASP A 128 -11.78 6.93 4.29
N SER A 129 -12.96 6.37 4.51
CA SER A 129 -13.34 5.67 5.74
C SER A 129 -14.32 4.54 5.39
N PRO A 130 -13.98 3.27 5.69
CA PRO A 130 -12.70 2.79 6.25
C PRO A 130 -11.52 3.03 5.31
N SER A 131 -10.30 3.00 5.86
CA SER A 131 -9.08 3.11 5.04
C SER A 131 -8.90 1.90 4.12
N GLY A 132 -8.25 2.09 2.95
CA GLY A 132 -7.94 0.98 2.04
C GLY A 132 -7.18 -0.17 2.72
N THR A 133 -6.28 0.13 3.67
CA THR A 133 -5.59 -0.89 4.47
C THR A 133 -6.54 -1.70 5.37
N ALA A 134 -7.54 -1.05 5.98
CA ALA A 134 -8.53 -1.75 6.82
C ALA A 134 -9.42 -2.67 5.99
N ILE A 135 -9.85 -2.21 4.80
CA ILE A 135 -10.60 -3.03 3.83
C ILE A 135 -9.77 -4.24 3.41
N GLU A 136 -8.51 -4.04 3.04
CA GLU A 136 -7.60 -5.12 2.64
C GLU A 136 -7.34 -6.12 3.78
N LEU A 137 -7.26 -5.66 5.04
CA LEU A 137 -7.15 -6.54 6.20
C LEU A 137 -8.39 -7.41 6.37
N LYS A 138 -9.60 -6.85 6.19
CA LYS A 138 -10.85 -7.59 6.20
C LYS A 138 -10.87 -8.67 5.12
N GLU A 139 -10.56 -8.31 3.87
CA GLU A 139 -10.47 -9.26 2.75
C GLU A 139 -9.46 -10.39 3.02
N ILE A 140 -8.31 -10.06 3.63
CA ILE A 140 -7.32 -11.06 4.02
C ILE A 140 -7.89 -12.03 5.03
N ILE A 141 -8.63 -11.57 6.05
CA ILE A 141 -9.24 -12.44 7.05
C ILE A 141 -10.28 -13.34 6.38
N GLU A 142 -11.23 -12.77 5.62
CA GLU A 142 -12.27 -13.51 4.91
C GLU A 142 -11.70 -14.58 3.95
N ASN A 143 -10.66 -14.22 3.19
CA ASN A 143 -10.04 -15.12 2.22
C ASN A 143 -9.15 -16.21 2.84
N ASN A 144 -8.67 -16.04 4.07
CA ASN A 144 -7.77 -17.00 4.71
C ASN A 144 -8.42 -17.79 5.87
N ASP A 145 -9.60 -17.40 6.33
CA ASP A 145 -10.40 -18.17 7.27
C ASP A 145 -11.16 -19.33 6.57
N LYS A 146 -10.41 -20.32 6.11
CA LYS A 146 -10.95 -21.47 5.34
C LYS A 146 -11.91 -22.36 6.15
N ARG A 147 -11.95 -22.20 7.46
CA ARG A 147 -12.70 -23.05 8.37
C ARG A 147 -13.87 -22.32 9.04
N ASN A 148 -14.10 -21.05 8.69
CA ASN A 148 -15.13 -20.17 9.24
C ASN A 148 -15.04 -20.06 10.77
N PHE A 149 -13.83 -19.92 11.31
CA PHE A 149 -13.60 -19.70 12.74
C PHE A 149 -13.79 -18.23 13.16
N VAL A 150 -13.90 -17.31 12.22
CA VAL A 150 -14.19 -15.90 12.50
C VAL A 150 -15.68 -15.66 12.26
N SER A 151 -16.47 -15.57 13.32
CA SER A 151 -17.93 -15.48 13.26
C SER A 151 -18.43 -14.10 12.81
N SER A 152 -17.66 -13.04 13.06
CA SER A 152 -17.96 -11.66 12.64
C SER A 152 -16.70 -10.85 12.45
N ILE A 153 -16.73 -9.88 11.50
CA ILE A 153 -15.64 -8.93 11.27
C ILE A 153 -16.23 -7.51 11.22
N ASN A 154 -15.88 -6.70 12.20
CA ASN A 154 -16.29 -5.30 12.29
C ASN A 154 -15.09 -4.38 12.03
N ILE A 155 -15.31 -3.25 11.34
CA ILE A 155 -14.30 -2.21 11.16
C ILE A 155 -14.71 -0.97 11.95
N GLU A 156 -13.83 -0.50 12.81
CA GLU A 156 -13.95 0.74 13.57
C GLU A 156 -12.92 1.74 13.04
N SER A 157 -13.38 2.91 12.62
CA SER A 157 -12.52 3.95 12.03
C SER A 157 -12.54 5.20 12.88
N GLU A 158 -11.36 5.69 13.26
CA GLU A 158 -11.21 6.95 14.00
C GLU A 158 -10.40 7.98 13.18
N ARG A 159 -10.73 9.25 13.34
CA ARG A 159 -10.05 10.39 12.73
C ARG A 159 -9.63 11.38 13.80
N VAL A 160 -8.34 11.37 14.13
CA VAL A 160 -7.74 12.21 15.20
C VAL A 160 -6.58 13.03 14.66
N SER A 161 -6.17 14.06 15.41
CA SER A 161 -5.04 14.90 15.01
C SER A 161 -3.71 14.17 15.21
N ASN A 162 -2.72 14.43 14.32
CA ASN A 162 -1.33 14.02 14.46
C ASN A 162 -1.04 12.49 14.48
N VAL A 163 -1.89 11.67 13.85
CA VAL A 163 -1.66 10.24 13.68
C VAL A 163 -1.38 9.93 12.22
N ASN A 164 -0.27 9.25 11.93
CA ASN A 164 0.08 8.85 10.56
C ASN A 164 -0.68 7.61 10.09
N GLY A 165 -1.11 6.76 11.02
CA GLY A 165 -1.92 5.57 10.79
C GLY A 165 -1.65 4.49 11.82
N ILE A 166 -2.71 4.01 12.45
CA ILE A 166 -2.71 2.84 13.34
C ILE A 166 -3.66 1.83 12.72
N HIS A 167 -3.25 0.57 12.68
CA HIS A 167 -4.11 -0.54 12.30
C HIS A 167 -3.95 -1.63 13.35
N GLU A 168 -5.04 -2.00 13.98
CA GLU A 168 -5.10 -3.02 15.00
C GLU A 168 -6.18 -4.03 14.66
N VAL A 169 -5.83 -5.30 14.65
CA VAL A 169 -6.77 -6.42 14.44
C VAL A 169 -6.82 -7.23 15.72
N ARG A 170 -8.00 -7.30 16.30
CA ARG A 170 -8.29 -8.03 17.53
C ARG A 170 -9.19 -9.23 17.21
N PHE A 171 -8.71 -10.43 17.52
CA PHE A 171 -9.51 -11.66 17.56
C PHE A 171 -9.81 -11.97 19.02
N TYR A 172 -11.07 -12.06 19.38
CA TYR A 172 -11.49 -12.26 20.77
C TYR A 172 -12.63 -13.26 20.89
N ASN A 173 -12.66 -13.95 22.03
CA ASN A 173 -13.74 -14.79 22.49
C ASN A 173 -13.83 -14.70 24.02
N ASN A 174 -14.64 -15.56 24.65
CA ASN A 174 -14.84 -15.55 26.12
C ASN A 174 -13.58 -15.94 26.93
N ARG A 175 -12.50 -16.39 26.29
CA ARG A 175 -11.27 -16.91 26.96
C ARG A 175 -10.02 -16.13 26.55
N ASP A 176 -9.95 -15.68 25.31
CA ASP A 176 -8.73 -15.14 24.71
C ASP A 176 -8.96 -13.84 23.96
N LEU A 177 -7.93 -13.02 23.95
CA LEU A 177 -7.78 -11.85 23.09
C LEU A 177 -6.41 -11.91 22.40
N VAL A 178 -6.40 -12.05 21.07
CA VAL A 178 -5.18 -12.00 20.25
C VAL A 178 -5.17 -10.70 19.44
N THR A 179 -4.14 -9.90 19.61
CA THR A 179 -4.02 -8.58 18.98
C THR A 179 -2.82 -8.51 18.06
N PHE A 180 -3.05 -8.03 16.85
CA PHE A 180 -2.04 -7.67 15.88
C PHE A 180 -2.11 -6.16 15.63
N LYS A 181 -1.04 -5.43 15.94
CA LYS A 181 -1.00 -3.96 15.81
C LYS A 181 0.19 -3.49 15.01
N HIS A 182 -0.05 -2.51 14.14
CA HIS A 182 0.96 -1.70 13.50
C HIS A 182 0.64 -0.23 13.67
N GLU A 183 1.64 0.57 14.04
CA GLU A 183 1.54 2.01 14.18
C GLU A 183 2.65 2.70 13.37
N ALA A 184 2.24 3.60 12.48
CA ALA A 184 3.14 4.41 11.69
C ALA A 184 3.59 5.65 12.49
N LEU A 185 4.76 5.60 13.12
CA LEU A 185 5.33 6.73 13.84
C LEU A 185 5.74 7.88 12.91
N SER A 186 6.00 7.59 11.63
CA SER A 186 6.37 8.55 10.60
C SER A 186 5.85 8.10 9.23
N ARG A 187 5.57 9.06 8.32
CA ARG A 187 5.26 8.77 6.90
C ARG A 187 6.45 8.19 6.14
N ASN A 188 7.67 8.33 6.67
CA ASN A 188 8.88 7.82 6.03
C ASN A 188 8.81 6.31 5.75
N ILE A 189 8.11 5.53 6.60
CA ILE A 189 7.96 4.08 6.37
C ILE A 189 7.26 3.76 5.04
N PHE A 190 6.37 4.62 4.57
CA PHE A 190 5.68 4.45 3.29
C PHE A 190 6.55 4.87 2.11
N SER A 191 7.27 6.00 2.24
CA SER A 191 8.22 6.46 1.23
C SER A 191 9.42 5.53 1.09
N ASP A 192 9.95 5.01 2.21
CA ASP A 192 11.03 4.00 2.19
C ASP A 192 10.59 2.73 1.47
N GLY A 193 9.35 2.29 1.71
CA GLY A 193 8.77 1.15 1.01
C GLY A 193 8.61 1.40 -0.49
N ALA A 194 8.09 2.57 -0.88
CA ALA A 194 7.93 2.94 -2.29
C ALA A 194 9.28 3.01 -3.02
N ILE A 195 10.30 3.60 -2.39
CA ILE A 195 11.65 3.68 -2.95
C ILE A 195 12.28 2.28 -3.09
N ALA A 196 12.13 1.43 -2.07
CA ALA A 196 12.64 0.05 -2.13
C ALA A 196 11.98 -0.76 -3.25
N ILE A 197 10.68 -0.59 -3.47
CA ILE A 197 9.95 -1.20 -4.57
C ILE A 197 10.42 -0.63 -5.90
N ALA A 198 10.57 0.70 -6.02
CA ALA A 198 11.06 1.36 -7.23
C ALA A 198 12.43 0.84 -7.67
N LYS A 199 13.37 0.65 -6.74
CA LYS A 199 14.69 0.03 -7.01
C LYS A 199 14.60 -1.39 -7.59
N SER A 200 13.55 -2.11 -7.29
CA SER A 200 13.41 -3.54 -7.63
C SER A 200 12.52 -3.76 -8.85
N ILE A 201 11.49 -2.93 -9.05
CA ILE A 201 10.49 -3.11 -10.11
C ILE A 201 11.07 -2.91 -11.51
N ILE A 202 12.12 -2.08 -11.64
CA ILE A 202 12.83 -1.83 -12.91
C ILE A 202 13.45 -3.10 -13.53
N LYS A 203 13.58 -4.17 -12.75
CA LYS A 203 14.13 -5.46 -13.18
C LYS A 203 13.04 -6.51 -13.42
N LYS A 204 11.78 -6.13 -13.34
CA LYS A 204 10.64 -7.04 -13.47
C LYS A 204 10.06 -6.99 -14.87
N GLU A 205 9.48 -8.10 -15.29
CA GLU A 205 8.71 -8.19 -16.53
C GLU A 205 7.32 -7.54 -16.36
N PRO A 206 6.64 -7.16 -17.46
CA PRO A 206 5.28 -6.64 -17.40
C PRO A 206 4.34 -7.56 -16.62
N ASN A 207 3.78 -7.07 -15.55
CA ASN A 207 2.79 -7.75 -14.71
C ASN A 207 2.21 -6.77 -13.67
N LEU A 208 1.07 -7.13 -13.08
CA LEU A 208 0.53 -6.46 -11.89
C LEU A 208 1.11 -7.08 -10.63
N TYR A 209 1.98 -6.33 -9.97
CA TYR A 209 2.67 -6.74 -8.75
C TYR A 209 1.96 -6.20 -7.50
N THR A 210 2.21 -6.86 -6.39
CA THR A 210 1.80 -6.48 -5.04
C THR A 210 3.04 -6.35 -4.13
N VAL A 211 2.89 -5.77 -2.95
CA VAL A 211 4.01 -5.60 -2.01
C VAL A 211 4.67 -6.92 -1.59
N LYS A 212 3.94 -8.05 -1.63
CA LYS A 212 4.50 -9.39 -1.33
C LYS A 212 5.58 -9.83 -2.31
N ASP A 213 5.60 -9.28 -3.52
CA ASP A 213 6.56 -9.64 -4.56
C ASP A 213 7.92 -8.94 -4.36
N PHE A 214 7.98 -8.03 -3.37
CA PHE A 214 9.14 -7.19 -3.04
C PHE A 214 9.59 -7.30 -1.56
N PHE A 215 8.69 -7.67 -0.65
CA PHE A 215 8.99 -7.80 0.77
C PHE A 215 8.96 -9.29 1.17
N ASN A 216 10.12 -9.89 1.26
CA ASN A 216 10.30 -11.27 1.75
C ASN A 216 10.59 -11.30 3.24
#